data_f87c74df9d3a688fd7487cc724dde092
#
_entry.id   f87c74df9d3a688fd7487cc724dde092
#
_cell.length_a   1.000
_cell.length_b   1.000
_cell.length_c   1.000
_cell.angle_alpha   90.00
_cell.angle_beta   90.00
_cell.angle_gamma   90.00
#
_symmetry.space_group_name_H-M   'P 1'
#
loop_
_entity.id
_entity.type
_entity.pdbx_description
1 polymer ?
#
loop_
_entity_poly.entity_id
_entity_poly.type
_entity_poly.pdbx_seq_one_letter_code
_entity_poly.pdbx_strand_id
1 'polypeptide(L)'
;MKRMIRQATIEDASRIAEISIFTKRMNYRSIFRNDQVSFGEMQVYPLADSYIHDPKLLQGIWVFDDGFVKGFISIEGKQIAELYVDSFFENQGIGGRLLSFAVTKGCDTLWVLDKNTDAQRFYSRHGFVKTGERKPEEGTDEYIIERWN
;
A
#
# COMPACT_ATOMS: atom_id res chain seq x y z
N MET A 1 -18.23 10.64 -17.68
CA MET A 1 -17.81 9.37 -17.05
C MET A 1 -17.19 9.67 -15.70
N LYS A 2 -17.64 9.00 -14.66
CA LYS A 2 -17.13 9.19 -13.30
C LYS A 2 -15.71 8.60 -13.18
N ARG A 3 -14.76 9.41 -12.71
CA ARG A 3 -13.43 8.91 -12.42
C ARG A 3 -13.47 8.13 -11.10
N MET A 4 -12.97 6.88 -11.14
CA MET A 4 -12.89 6.06 -9.93
C MET A 4 -11.56 6.26 -9.19
N ILE A 5 -10.49 6.65 -9.88
CA ILE A 5 -9.20 6.92 -9.25
C ILE A 5 -8.99 8.43 -9.24
N ARG A 6 -8.80 8.98 -8.06
CA ARG A 6 -8.57 10.41 -7.83
C ARG A 6 -7.53 10.65 -6.75
N GLN A 7 -6.96 11.84 -6.73
CA GLN A 7 -6.01 12.20 -5.68
C GLN A 7 -6.71 12.24 -4.33
N ALA A 8 -6.01 11.79 -3.28
CA ALA A 8 -6.51 11.82 -1.92
C ALA A 8 -6.60 13.23 -1.38
N THR A 9 -7.57 13.46 -0.49
CA THR A 9 -7.75 14.71 0.24
C THR A 9 -7.79 14.44 1.73
N ILE A 10 -7.77 15.50 2.56
CA ILE A 10 -7.88 15.37 4.01
C ILE A 10 -9.13 14.58 4.43
N GLU A 11 -10.20 14.69 3.68
CA GLU A 11 -11.44 13.97 3.97
C GLU A 11 -11.28 12.45 3.85
N ASP A 12 -10.27 12.00 3.10
CA ASP A 12 -9.96 10.58 2.94
C ASP A 12 -9.03 10.03 4.04
N ALA A 13 -8.49 10.88 4.90
CA ALA A 13 -7.43 10.50 5.84
C ALA A 13 -7.84 9.32 6.73
N SER A 14 -9.04 9.35 7.29
CA SER A 14 -9.54 8.30 8.16
C SER A 14 -9.66 6.97 7.42
N ARG A 15 -10.20 7.00 6.21
CA ARG A 15 -10.41 5.79 5.42
C ARG A 15 -9.10 5.19 4.91
N ILE A 16 -8.16 6.04 4.48
CA ILE A 16 -6.81 5.60 4.07
C ILE A 16 -6.12 4.93 5.25
N ALA A 17 -6.15 5.55 6.44
CA ALA A 17 -5.54 4.97 7.63
C ALA A 17 -6.17 3.64 8.00
N GLU A 18 -7.49 3.52 7.93
CA GLU A 18 -8.21 2.28 8.19
C GLU A 18 -7.75 1.17 7.26
N ILE A 19 -7.76 1.42 5.94
CA ILE A 19 -7.32 0.43 4.94
C ILE A 19 -5.86 0.04 5.18
N SER A 20 -4.99 1.02 5.40
CA SER A 20 -3.56 0.78 5.62
C SER A 20 -3.32 -0.11 6.84
N ILE A 21 -3.88 0.25 7.98
CA ILE A 21 -3.63 -0.46 9.24
C ILE A 21 -4.24 -1.86 9.22
N PHE A 22 -5.50 -2.00 8.78
CA PHE A 22 -6.14 -3.31 8.72
C PHE A 22 -5.43 -4.24 7.73
N THR A 23 -5.03 -3.74 6.57
CA THR A 23 -4.31 -4.54 5.57
C THR A 23 -2.95 -5.00 6.12
N LYS A 24 -2.22 -4.11 6.77
CA LYS A 24 -0.93 -4.46 7.38
C LYS A 24 -1.09 -5.51 8.47
N ARG A 25 -2.11 -5.40 9.31
CA ARG A 25 -2.40 -6.41 10.34
C ARG A 25 -2.68 -7.77 9.70
N MET A 26 -3.51 -7.80 8.67
CA MET A 26 -3.87 -9.05 7.99
C MET A 26 -2.68 -9.69 7.28
N ASN A 27 -1.86 -8.88 6.62
CA ASN A 27 -0.76 -9.41 5.79
C ASN A 27 0.52 -9.65 6.58
N TYR A 28 0.79 -8.85 7.61
CA TYR A 28 2.10 -8.82 8.24
C TYR A 28 2.14 -9.41 9.64
N ARG A 29 1.00 -9.64 10.29
CA ARG A 29 0.97 -10.21 11.62
C ARG A 29 1.68 -11.57 11.67
N SER A 30 1.41 -12.44 10.70
CA SER A 30 2.05 -13.76 10.61
C SER A 30 3.53 -13.67 10.24
N ILE A 31 3.94 -12.60 9.55
CA ILE A 31 5.34 -12.37 9.15
C ILE A 31 6.15 -11.84 10.31
N PHE A 32 5.71 -10.75 10.93
CA PHE A 32 6.44 -10.10 12.03
C PHE A 32 6.28 -10.85 13.36
N ARG A 33 5.16 -11.52 13.58
CA ARG A 33 4.85 -12.29 14.80
C ARG A 33 5.05 -11.49 16.08
N ASN A 34 4.67 -10.22 16.04
CA ASN A 34 4.83 -9.28 17.15
C ASN A 34 3.55 -8.45 17.26
N ASP A 35 2.67 -8.85 18.19
CA ASP A 35 1.39 -8.17 18.39
C ASP A 35 1.56 -6.74 18.95
N GLN A 36 2.67 -6.45 19.61
CA GLN A 36 2.97 -5.09 20.05
C GLN A 36 3.15 -4.17 18.83
N VAL A 37 3.80 -4.65 17.77
CA VAL A 37 3.91 -3.92 16.51
C VAL A 37 2.54 -3.82 15.84
N SER A 38 1.85 -4.96 15.66
CA SER A 38 0.59 -5.01 14.90
C SER A 38 -0.56 -4.24 15.55
N PHE A 39 -0.63 -4.21 16.88
CA PHE A 39 -1.76 -3.63 17.61
C PHE A 39 -1.38 -2.50 18.56
N GLY A 40 -0.10 -2.41 18.96
CA GLY A 40 0.39 -1.35 19.82
C GLY A 40 0.95 -0.16 19.06
N GLU A 41 1.81 -0.41 18.08
CA GLU A 41 2.48 0.63 17.29
C GLU A 41 1.67 1.05 16.07
N MET A 42 1.07 0.10 15.36
CA MET A 42 0.22 0.39 14.20
C MET A 42 -1.21 0.65 14.65
N GLN A 43 -1.65 1.89 14.61
CA GLN A 43 -3.01 2.29 14.99
C GLN A 43 -3.61 3.25 13.98
N VAL A 44 -4.94 3.13 13.79
CA VAL A 44 -5.68 3.91 12.79
C VAL A 44 -5.67 5.40 13.11
N TYR A 45 -6.01 5.78 14.35
CA TYR A 45 -6.13 7.19 14.69
C TYR A 45 -4.83 7.97 14.54
N PRO A 46 -3.69 7.51 15.09
CA PRO A 46 -2.44 8.25 14.91
C PRO A 46 -2.04 8.43 13.45
N LEU A 47 -2.30 7.43 12.60
CA LEU A 47 -1.99 7.53 11.18
C LEU A 47 -2.91 8.55 10.49
N ALA A 48 -4.21 8.49 10.74
CA ALA A 48 -5.16 9.46 10.19
C ALA A 48 -4.80 10.88 10.63
N ASP A 49 -4.46 11.04 11.90
CA ASP A 49 -4.06 12.32 12.47
C ASP A 49 -2.82 12.88 11.79
N SER A 50 -1.85 12.02 11.45
CA SER A 50 -0.64 12.46 10.75
C SER A 50 -0.97 13.03 9.37
N TYR A 51 -1.92 12.46 8.63
CA TYR A 51 -2.37 12.99 7.34
C TYR A 51 -3.09 14.32 7.49
N ILE A 52 -3.87 14.49 8.55
CA ILE A 52 -4.62 15.72 8.80
C ILE A 52 -3.67 16.87 9.15
N HIS A 53 -2.65 16.60 9.96
CA HIS A 53 -1.68 17.61 10.39
C HIS A 53 -0.58 17.89 9.36
N ASP A 54 -0.34 16.95 8.44
CA ASP A 54 0.61 17.13 7.36
C ASP A 54 0.00 16.68 6.03
N PRO A 55 -0.87 17.52 5.43
CA PRO A 55 -1.54 17.16 4.16
C PRO A 55 -0.60 16.89 3.00
N LYS A 56 0.66 17.30 3.08
CA LYS A 56 1.66 16.98 2.05
C LYS A 56 1.84 15.48 1.87
N LEU A 57 1.62 14.69 2.93
CA LEU A 57 1.70 13.24 2.87
C LEU A 57 0.67 12.65 1.92
N LEU A 58 -0.43 13.36 1.66
CA LEU A 58 -1.50 12.91 0.76
C LEU A 58 -1.22 13.19 -0.71
N GLN A 59 -0.23 14.00 -1.04
CA GLN A 59 0.03 14.42 -2.43
C GLN A 59 0.40 13.27 -3.35
N GLY A 60 1.06 12.25 -2.81
CA GLY A 60 1.43 11.06 -3.57
C GLY A 60 0.41 9.93 -3.47
N ILE A 61 -0.73 10.14 -2.83
CA ILE A 61 -1.74 9.10 -2.61
C ILE A 61 -2.93 9.31 -3.53
N TRP A 62 -3.34 8.22 -4.18
CA TRP A 62 -4.49 8.16 -5.09
C TRP A 62 -5.44 7.08 -4.58
N VAL A 63 -6.73 7.41 -4.50
CA VAL A 63 -7.74 6.52 -3.96
C VAL A 63 -8.63 5.98 -5.07
N PHE A 64 -9.12 4.74 -4.88
CA PHE A 64 -10.17 4.18 -5.72
C PHE A 64 -11.51 4.42 -5.03
N ASP A 65 -12.32 5.26 -5.64
CA ASP A 65 -13.61 5.70 -5.10
C ASP A 65 -14.71 5.48 -6.13
N ASP A 66 -15.58 4.50 -5.89
CA ASP A 66 -16.75 4.24 -6.71
C ASP A 66 -18.06 4.43 -5.92
N GLY A 67 -18.04 5.39 -5.01
CA GLY A 67 -19.12 5.70 -4.07
C GLY A 67 -18.55 5.90 -2.67
N PHE A 68 -17.54 5.14 -2.33
CA PHE A 68 -16.67 5.30 -1.16
C PHE A 68 -15.31 4.69 -1.47
N VAL A 69 -14.30 5.05 -0.70
CA VAL A 69 -12.91 4.62 -0.95
C VAL A 69 -12.77 3.14 -0.57
N LYS A 70 -12.29 2.33 -1.52
CA LYS A 70 -12.08 0.88 -1.35
C LYS A 70 -10.63 0.46 -1.39
N GLY A 71 -9.74 1.34 -1.82
CA GLY A 71 -8.33 1.07 -1.91
C GLY A 71 -7.54 2.34 -2.22
N PHE A 72 -6.23 2.26 -2.11
CA PHE A 72 -5.37 3.38 -2.45
C PHE A 72 -3.99 2.92 -2.90
N ILE A 73 -3.29 3.81 -3.59
CA ILE A 73 -1.89 3.63 -3.96
C ILE A 73 -1.10 4.87 -3.56
N SER A 74 0.07 4.66 -2.98
CA SER A 74 1.01 5.72 -2.62
C SER A 74 2.22 5.66 -3.54
N ILE A 75 2.56 6.78 -4.16
CA ILE A 75 3.61 6.90 -5.16
C ILE A 75 4.67 7.87 -4.66
N GLU A 76 5.93 7.45 -4.71
CA GLU A 76 7.09 8.28 -4.40
C GLU A 76 8.04 8.27 -5.60
N GLY A 77 8.01 9.34 -6.40
CA GLY A 77 8.78 9.39 -7.65
C GLY A 77 8.33 8.32 -8.62
N LYS A 78 9.21 7.37 -8.95
CA LYS A 78 8.89 6.22 -9.80
C LYS A 78 8.59 4.96 -9.01
N GLN A 79 8.57 5.06 -7.69
CA GLN A 79 8.38 3.92 -6.81
C GLN A 79 6.94 3.87 -6.30
N ILE A 80 6.36 2.69 -6.31
CA ILE A 80 5.12 2.41 -5.60
C ILE A 80 5.49 2.12 -4.15
N ALA A 81 5.10 3.02 -3.24
CA ALA A 81 5.41 2.88 -1.82
C ALA A 81 4.40 1.98 -1.10
N GLU A 82 3.13 2.13 -1.44
CA GLU A 82 2.05 1.32 -0.85
C GLU A 82 0.96 1.08 -1.89
N LEU A 83 0.33 -0.10 -1.82
CA LEU A 83 -0.84 -0.44 -2.62
C LEU A 83 -1.70 -1.38 -1.77
N TYR A 84 -2.84 -0.88 -1.33
CA TYR A 84 -3.74 -1.65 -0.47
C TYR A 84 -5.18 -1.53 -0.93
N VAL A 85 -5.90 -2.66 -0.86
CA VAL A 85 -7.33 -2.75 -1.11
C VAL A 85 -7.98 -3.29 0.15
N ASP A 86 -9.10 -2.69 0.56
CA ASP A 86 -9.88 -3.18 1.68
C ASP A 86 -10.25 -4.65 1.45
N SER A 87 -10.05 -5.49 2.46
CA SER A 87 -10.24 -6.94 2.33
C SER A 87 -11.66 -7.34 1.90
N PHE A 88 -12.66 -6.52 2.21
CA PHE A 88 -14.03 -6.77 1.78
C PHE A 88 -14.23 -6.62 0.27
N PHE A 89 -13.30 -5.97 -0.42
CA PHE A 89 -13.42 -5.65 -1.85
C PHE A 89 -12.29 -6.26 -2.68
N GLU A 90 -11.55 -7.21 -2.12
CA GLU A 90 -10.51 -7.94 -2.85
C GLU A 90 -11.11 -8.78 -3.98
N ASN A 91 -10.29 -9.12 -4.95
CA ASN A 91 -10.66 -9.95 -6.11
C ASN A 91 -11.71 -9.31 -7.02
N GLN A 92 -11.81 -7.99 -7.02
CA GLN A 92 -12.70 -7.21 -7.90
C GLN A 92 -11.92 -6.39 -8.93
N GLY A 93 -10.60 -6.61 -9.02
CA GLY A 93 -9.75 -5.91 -9.99
C GLY A 93 -9.29 -4.51 -9.56
N ILE A 94 -9.61 -4.10 -8.33
CA ILE A 94 -9.26 -2.75 -7.84
C ILE A 94 -7.75 -2.56 -7.76
N GLY A 95 -7.03 -3.54 -7.18
CA GLY A 95 -5.57 -3.48 -7.08
C GLY A 95 -4.90 -3.38 -8.44
N GLY A 96 -5.36 -4.16 -9.42
CA GLY A 96 -4.84 -4.09 -10.78
C GLY A 96 -5.07 -2.75 -11.45
N ARG A 97 -6.23 -2.13 -11.21
CA ARG A 97 -6.56 -0.80 -11.76
C ARG A 97 -5.69 0.29 -11.13
N LEU A 98 -5.47 0.24 -9.82
CA LEU A 98 -4.57 1.16 -9.14
C LEU A 98 -3.12 0.99 -9.64
N LEU A 99 -2.68 -0.25 -9.80
CA LEU A 99 -1.34 -0.53 -10.31
C LEU A 99 -1.16 0.00 -11.75
N SER A 100 -2.13 -0.26 -12.63
CA SER A 100 -2.11 0.27 -14.00
C SER A 100 -2.06 1.80 -14.01
N PHE A 101 -2.81 2.44 -13.14
CA PHE A 101 -2.76 3.90 -13.00
C PHE A 101 -1.35 4.37 -12.63
N ALA A 102 -0.70 3.73 -11.66
CA ALA A 102 0.65 4.08 -11.24
C ALA A 102 1.66 3.90 -12.39
N VAL A 103 1.54 2.83 -13.17
CA VAL A 103 2.39 2.59 -14.33
C VAL A 103 2.22 3.71 -15.36
N THR A 104 1.00 4.18 -15.61
CA THR A 104 0.78 5.32 -16.51
C THR A 104 1.38 6.61 -15.98
N LYS A 105 1.59 6.72 -14.67
CA LYS A 105 2.28 7.85 -14.03
C LYS A 105 3.80 7.72 -14.07
N GLY A 106 4.33 6.64 -14.63
CA GLY A 106 5.77 6.41 -14.74
C GLY A 106 6.38 5.55 -13.65
N CYS A 107 5.56 4.94 -12.79
CA CYS A 107 6.07 4.04 -11.76
C CYS A 107 6.58 2.74 -12.38
N ASP A 108 7.78 2.34 -11.98
CA ASP A 108 8.43 1.15 -12.52
C ASP A 108 9.11 0.28 -11.47
N THR A 109 9.04 0.65 -10.19
CA THR A 109 9.75 -0.09 -9.14
C THR A 109 8.96 -0.13 -7.85
N LEU A 110 9.18 -1.19 -7.07
CA LEU A 110 8.58 -1.39 -5.75
C LEU A 110 9.44 -2.35 -4.92
N TRP A 111 9.18 -2.38 -3.62
CA TRP A 111 9.80 -3.32 -2.70
C TRP A 111 8.73 -4.23 -2.11
N VAL A 112 9.04 -5.52 -1.98
CA VAL A 112 8.13 -6.52 -1.42
C VAL A 112 8.86 -7.32 -0.35
N LEU A 113 8.20 -7.56 0.79
CA LEU A 113 8.75 -8.44 1.81
C LEU A 113 8.91 -9.86 1.24
N ASP A 114 10.05 -10.46 1.57
CA ASP A 114 10.40 -11.81 1.09
C ASP A 114 9.33 -12.86 1.43
N LYS A 115 8.67 -12.71 2.57
CA LYS A 115 7.64 -13.65 3.03
C LYS A 115 6.22 -13.29 2.58
N ASN A 116 6.04 -12.18 1.89
CA ASN A 116 4.72 -11.77 1.39
C ASN A 116 4.46 -12.40 0.02
N THR A 117 4.13 -13.68 0.03
CA THR A 117 3.93 -14.46 -1.21
C THR A 117 2.72 -14.01 -2.02
N ASP A 118 1.67 -13.51 -1.36
CA ASP A 118 0.47 -13.02 -2.05
C ASP A 118 0.78 -11.77 -2.87
N ALA A 119 1.53 -10.82 -2.31
CA ALA A 119 1.97 -9.64 -3.04
C ALA A 119 2.88 -10.02 -4.21
N GLN A 120 3.80 -10.96 -4.01
CA GLN A 120 4.69 -11.42 -5.06
C GLN A 120 3.89 -12.02 -6.23
N ARG A 121 2.89 -12.84 -5.97
CA ARG A 121 2.02 -13.39 -7.01
C ARG A 121 1.24 -12.30 -7.73
N PHE A 122 0.73 -11.32 -7.00
CA PHE A 122 0.00 -10.19 -7.59
C PHE A 122 0.88 -9.40 -8.57
N TYR A 123 2.07 -8.98 -8.12
CA TYR A 123 2.97 -8.20 -8.97
C TYR A 123 3.50 -9.01 -10.14
N SER A 124 3.80 -10.29 -9.94
CA SER A 124 4.23 -11.17 -11.01
C SER A 124 3.17 -11.28 -12.12
N ARG A 125 1.90 -11.43 -11.74
CA ARG A 125 0.80 -11.46 -12.73
C ARG A 125 0.68 -10.19 -13.54
N HIS A 126 1.13 -9.06 -12.98
CA HIS A 126 1.07 -7.76 -13.65
C HIS A 126 2.37 -7.36 -14.33
N GLY A 127 3.28 -8.31 -14.52
CA GLY A 127 4.49 -8.10 -15.30
C GLY A 127 5.71 -7.61 -14.54
N PHE A 128 5.63 -7.48 -13.23
CA PHE A 128 6.79 -7.12 -12.42
C PHE A 128 7.67 -8.33 -12.16
N VAL A 129 8.98 -8.13 -12.14
CA VAL A 129 9.99 -9.19 -12.01
C VAL A 129 10.99 -8.81 -10.92
N LYS A 130 11.42 -9.79 -10.12
CA LYS A 130 12.45 -9.61 -9.11
C LYS A 130 13.74 -9.13 -9.77
N THR A 131 14.39 -8.14 -9.15
CA THR A 131 15.68 -7.63 -9.63
C THR A 131 16.87 -8.30 -8.98
N GLY A 132 16.67 -8.98 -7.85
CA GLY A 132 17.75 -9.52 -7.02
C GLY A 132 18.31 -8.52 -6.01
N GLU A 133 17.90 -7.26 -6.07
CA GLU A 133 18.32 -6.24 -5.10
C GLU A 133 17.54 -6.43 -3.80
N ARG A 134 18.26 -6.66 -2.71
CA ARG A 134 17.67 -7.00 -1.40
C ARG A 134 18.26 -6.14 -0.30
N LYS A 135 17.45 -5.86 0.73
CA LYS A 135 17.87 -5.15 1.93
C LYS A 135 16.99 -5.56 3.11
N PRO A 136 17.46 -5.41 4.38
CA PRO A 136 16.57 -5.57 5.53
C PRO A 136 15.45 -4.54 5.49
N GLU A 137 14.27 -4.90 6.00
CA GLU A 137 13.19 -3.95 6.19
C GLU A 137 13.61 -2.92 7.24
N GLU A 138 13.28 -1.66 6.99
CA GLU A 138 13.60 -0.56 7.90
C GLU A 138 13.06 -0.84 9.31
N GLY A 139 13.91 -0.69 10.32
CA GLY A 139 13.57 -0.92 11.71
C GLY A 139 13.67 -2.36 12.17
N THR A 140 14.14 -3.28 11.31
CA THR A 140 14.33 -4.68 11.67
C THR A 140 15.47 -5.30 10.87
N ASP A 141 16.25 -6.19 11.53
CA ASP A 141 17.31 -6.96 10.86
C ASP A 141 16.83 -8.34 10.43
N GLU A 142 15.58 -8.71 10.76
CA GLU A 142 15.07 -10.07 10.55
C GLU A 142 14.40 -10.26 9.19
N TYR A 143 13.85 -9.20 8.61
CA TYR A 143 13.01 -9.30 7.41
C TYR A 143 13.71 -8.64 6.23
N ILE A 144 13.69 -9.35 5.11
CA ILE A 144 14.34 -8.91 3.87
C ILE A 144 13.27 -8.50 2.90
N ILE A 145 13.45 -7.32 2.30
CA ILE A 145 12.62 -6.87 1.19
C ILE A 145 13.42 -6.98 -0.11
N GLU A 146 12.73 -7.15 -1.21
CA GLU A 146 13.33 -7.32 -2.52
C GLU A 146 12.75 -6.31 -3.49
N ARG A 147 13.61 -5.72 -4.31
CA ARG A 147 13.17 -4.79 -5.35
C ARG A 147 12.60 -5.54 -6.54
N TRP A 148 11.48 -5.04 -7.04
CA TRP A 148 10.82 -5.53 -8.25
C TRP A 148 10.67 -4.38 -9.25
N ASN A 149 10.71 -4.70 -10.52
CA ASN A 149 10.43 -3.74 -11.59
C ASN A 149 9.76 -4.38 -12.81
#